data_c77fc70245e3218016d2114ad781e153
#
_entry.id   c77fc70245e3218016d2114ad781e153
#
_cell.length_a   1.000
_cell.length_b   1.000
_cell.length_c   1.000
_cell.angle_alpha   90.00
_cell.angle_beta   90.00
_cell.angle_gamma   90.00
#
_symmetry.space_group_name_H-M   'P 1'
#
loop_
_entity.id
_entity.type
_entity.pdbx_description
1 polymer ?
#
loop_
_entity_poly.entity_id
_entity_poly.type
_entity_poly.pdbx_seq_one_letter_code
_entity_poly.pdbx_strand_id
1 'polypeptide(L)'
;MAGPLGKKVAVPDSFSPEILFPISRDNQRKDKHLIFEKGVDIWNLHEIFWLNQESVSNHNELSIHIPADSKFTVESKSLKLFVNSLIHKRFESQKEVTDTIKRHLENLIETSIKIDDIHPKKELSSKKIIINSDFSHAPKASENQTITRFSGFRSLCPVTSQPDIADIYIDGAINPKDTINISNYLGTFFDKECFHELCVEYIFSDLIRAGYKINSVEGYFERRGGIAIIPVRTTS
;
A
#
# COMPACT_ATOMS: atom_id res chain seq x y z
N MET A 1 -1.98 7.57 -18.51
CA MET A 1 -2.29 8.30 -17.26
C MET A 1 -1.79 9.74 -17.38
N ALA A 2 -2.58 10.73 -16.97
CA ALA A 2 -2.23 12.15 -17.10
C ALA A 2 -1.83 12.83 -15.78
N GLY A 3 -1.75 12.08 -14.66
CA GLY A 3 -1.38 12.59 -13.35
C GLY A 3 0.06 13.08 -13.21
N PRO A 4 0.47 13.61 -12.05
CA PRO A 4 1.80 14.15 -11.79
C PRO A 4 2.92 13.12 -11.72
N LEU A 5 2.60 11.83 -11.52
CA LEU A 5 3.60 10.78 -11.46
C LEU A 5 4.41 10.68 -12.76
N GLY A 6 5.73 10.54 -12.65
CA GLY A 6 6.64 10.51 -13.79
C GLY A 6 6.94 11.87 -14.44
N LYS A 7 6.30 12.95 -13.99
CA LYS A 7 6.53 14.31 -14.52
C LYS A 7 7.28 15.19 -13.53
N LYS A 8 8.00 16.21 -14.03
CA LYS A 8 8.53 17.28 -13.19
C LYS A 8 7.37 18.25 -12.90
N VAL A 9 6.89 18.25 -11.66
CA VAL A 9 5.84 19.13 -11.18
C VAL A 9 6.43 20.03 -10.11
N ALA A 10 6.11 21.32 -10.13
CA ALA A 10 6.51 22.24 -9.08
C ALA A 10 5.87 21.84 -7.73
N VAL A 11 6.61 22.02 -6.65
CA VAL A 11 6.04 21.88 -5.29
C VAL A 11 5.07 23.04 -5.09
N PRO A 12 3.82 22.81 -4.63
CA PRO A 12 2.88 23.89 -4.33
C PRO A 12 3.47 24.87 -3.31
N ASP A 13 3.25 26.15 -3.53
CA ASP A 13 3.56 27.26 -2.61
C ASP A 13 2.33 27.76 -1.83
N SER A 14 1.20 27.11 -2.03
CA SER A 14 -0.09 27.38 -1.41
C SER A 14 -0.83 26.08 -1.14
N PHE A 15 -1.89 26.11 -0.32
CA PHE A 15 -2.77 24.95 -0.10
C PHE A 15 -3.45 24.56 -1.40
N SER A 16 -3.15 23.36 -1.93
CA SER A 16 -3.45 22.94 -3.31
C SER A 16 -4.14 21.57 -3.39
N PRO A 17 -5.40 21.45 -2.95
CA PRO A 17 -6.13 20.18 -3.04
C PRO A 17 -6.45 19.77 -4.50
N GLU A 18 -6.46 20.70 -5.44
CA GLU A 18 -6.66 20.45 -6.87
C GLU A 18 -5.56 19.62 -7.53
N ILE A 19 -4.43 19.44 -6.87
CA ILE A 19 -3.32 18.60 -7.37
C ILE A 19 -3.61 17.10 -7.23
N LEU A 20 -4.57 16.73 -6.38
CA LEU A 20 -4.97 15.36 -6.20
C LEU A 20 -5.47 14.75 -7.50
N PHE A 21 -5.03 13.52 -7.78
CA PHE A 21 -5.34 12.83 -9.02
C PHE A 21 -5.90 11.43 -8.76
N PRO A 22 -7.11 11.10 -9.28
CA PRO A 22 -7.69 9.78 -9.12
C PRO A 22 -7.11 8.79 -10.13
N ILE A 23 -6.94 7.55 -9.72
CA ILE A 23 -6.60 6.42 -10.59
C ILE A 23 -7.78 5.45 -10.62
N SER A 24 -8.32 5.20 -11.82
CA SER A 24 -9.39 4.23 -12.01
C SER A 24 -8.88 2.81 -11.76
N ARG A 25 -9.53 2.10 -10.83
CA ARG A 25 -9.21 0.69 -10.56
C ARG A 25 -9.68 -0.22 -11.70
N ASP A 26 -10.79 0.11 -12.34
CA ASP A 26 -11.27 -0.64 -13.50
C ASP A 26 -10.23 -0.64 -14.63
N ASN A 27 -9.60 0.51 -14.88
CA ASN A 27 -8.52 0.59 -15.88
C ASN A 27 -7.27 -0.19 -15.47
N GLN A 28 -6.93 -0.23 -14.16
CA GLN A 28 -5.81 -1.02 -13.66
C GLN A 28 -6.09 -2.53 -13.76
N ARG A 29 -7.35 -2.94 -13.53
CA ARG A 29 -7.80 -4.33 -13.48
C ARG A 29 -8.32 -4.86 -14.81
N LYS A 30 -8.41 -4.01 -15.83
CA LYS A 30 -8.92 -4.39 -17.15
C LYS A 30 -8.21 -5.64 -17.67
N ASP A 31 -8.98 -6.59 -18.17
CA ASP A 31 -8.53 -7.86 -18.74
C ASP A 31 -7.75 -8.77 -17.75
N LYS A 32 -7.89 -8.51 -16.44
CA LYS A 32 -7.26 -9.28 -15.36
C LYS A 32 -8.31 -10.08 -14.61
N HIS A 33 -8.11 -11.39 -14.55
CA HIS A 33 -9.00 -12.29 -13.79
C HIS A 33 -8.55 -12.29 -12.31
N LEU A 34 -8.99 -11.30 -11.54
CA LEU A 34 -8.67 -11.18 -10.12
C LEU A 34 -9.74 -11.85 -9.26
N ILE A 35 -9.32 -12.50 -8.18
CA ILE A 35 -10.18 -13.17 -7.22
C ILE A 35 -9.88 -12.59 -5.85
N PHE A 36 -10.78 -11.80 -5.30
CA PHE A 36 -10.83 -11.42 -3.88
C PHE A 36 -12.23 -10.91 -3.58
N GLU A 37 -12.71 -11.14 -2.35
CA GLU A 37 -14.05 -10.68 -1.94
C GLU A 37 -13.98 -9.34 -1.26
N LYS A 38 -12.96 -9.14 -0.41
CA LYS A 38 -12.76 -7.93 0.37
C LYS A 38 -11.30 -7.51 0.36
N GLY A 39 -11.08 -6.27 0.72
CA GLY A 39 -9.74 -5.73 0.87
C GLY A 39 -9.73 -4.26 1.21
N VAL A 40 -8.58 -3.79 1.59
CA VAL A 40 -8.32 -2.39 1.92
C VAL A 40 -6.90 -2.03 1.49
N ASP A 41 -6.72 -0.82 1.01
CA ASP A 41 -5.40 -0.25 0.82
C ASP A 41 -5.14 0.75 1.94
N ILE A 42 -4.18 0.44 2.79
CA ILE A 42 -3.81 1.26 3.93
C ILE A 42 -2.63 2.14 3.53
N TRP A 43 -2.78 3.44 3.68
CA TRP A 43 -1.79 4.45 3.33
C TRP A 43 -1.31 5.14 4.59
N ASN A 44 -0.11 4.81 5.04
CA ASN A 44 0.52 5.50 6.17
C ASN A 44 1.16 6.79 5.69
N LEU A 45 0.69 7.91 6.22
CA LEU A 45 1.23 9.25 6.00
C LEU A 45 2.09 9.66 7.20
N HIS A 46 3.41 9.76 7.01
CA HIS A 46 4.38 10.04 8.06
C HIS A 46 4.86 11.50 8.09
N GLU A 47 4.47 12.33 7.14
CA GLU A 47 5.03 13.68 6.98
C GLU A 47 3.91 14.71 6.81
N ILE A 48 2.96 14.74 7.77
CA ILE A 48 1.89 15.74 7.80
C ILE A 48 2.33 16.92 8.64
N PHE A 49 2.77 18.00 7.99
CA PHE A 49 3.13 19.26 8.64
C PHE A 49 2.07 20.32 8.36
N TRP A 50 1.72 21.10 9.38
CA TRP A 50 0.73 22.17 9.30
C TRP A 50 1.03 23.27 10.33
N LEU A 51 0.49 24.47 10.12
CA LEU A 51 0.61 25.60 11.03
C LEU A 51 -0.68 25.80 11.83
N ASN A 52 -0.54 26.05 13.14
CA ASN A 52 -1.67 26.53 13.94
C ASN A 52 -1.93 28.02 13.69
N GLN A 53 -2.91 28.62 14.40
CA GLN A 53 -3.28 30.02 14.22
C GLN A 53 -2.13 30.98 14.58
N GLU A 54 -1.26 30.61 15.51
CA GLU A 54 -0.06 31.36 15.92
C GLU A 54 1.15 31.14 14.98
N SER A 55 0.96 30.42 13.88
CA SER A 55 2.04 30.06 12.94
C SER A 55 3.10 29.12 13.52
N VAL A 56 2.74 28.35 14.56
CA VAL A 56 3.60 27.30 15.10
C VAL A 56 3.41 26.03 14.26
N SER A 57 4.52 25.42 13.84
CA SER A 57 4.51 24.16 13.09
C SER A 57 4.15 22.99 13.99
N ASN A 58 3.25 22.16 13.49
CA ASN A 58 2.85 20.89 14.09
C ASN A 58 3.14 19.75 13.12
N HIS A 59 3.35 18.56 13.68
CA HIS A 59 3.58 17.34 12.91
C HIS A 59 2.61 16.24 13.37
N ASN A 60 2.03 15.53 12.41
CA ASN A 60 1.15 14.40 12.66
C ASN A 60 1.48 13.24 11.73
N GLU A 61 1.08 12.07 12.18
CA GLU A 61 1.08 10.84 11.39
C GLU A 61 -0.32 10.22 11.47
N LEU A 62 -0.77 9.60 10.38
CA LEU A 62 -2.03 8.86 10.35
C LEU A 62 -2.03 7.80 9.24
N SER A 63 -2.96 6.87 9.31
CA SER A 63 -3.25 5.95 8.21
C SER A 63 -4.62 6.22 7.60
N ILE A 64 -4.69 6.12 6.27
CA ILE A 64 -5.90 6.23 5.47
C ILE A 64 -6.22 4.84 4.94
N HIS A 65 -7.46 4.38 5.15
CA HIS A 65 -7.95 3.09 4.71
C HIS A 65 -8.92 3.29 3.55
N ILE A 66 -8.50 2.93 2.35
CA ILE A 66 -9.30 3.02 1.13
C ILE A 66 -9.82 1.62 0.79
N PRO A 67 -11.15 1.41 0.71
CA PRO A 67 -11.70 0.11 0.31
C PRO A 67 -11.17 -0.36 -1.04
N ALA A 68 -10.79 -1.64 -1.16
CA ALA A 68 -10.25 -2.19 -2.40
C ALA A 68 -11.26 -2.25 -3.55
N ASP A 69 -12.55 -2.25 -3.23
CA ASP A 69 -13.67 -2.19 -4.18
C ASP A 69 -14.07 -0.77 -4.59
N SER A 70 -13.41 0.27 -4.06
CA SER A 70 -13.64 1.64 -4.50
C SER A 70 -13.37 1.79 -6.00
N LYS A 71 -14.14 2.66 -6.67
CA LYS A 71 -13.99 2.94 -8.10
C LYS A 71 -12.64 3.55 -8.46
N PHE A 72 -12.13 4.37 -7.56
CA PHE A 72 -10.84 5.04 -7.71
C PHE A 72 -9.95 4.83 -6.49
N THR A 73 -8.64 4.92 -6.70
CA THR A 73 -7.65 5.18 -5.66
C THR A 73 -6.95 6.51 -5.97
N VAL A 74 -6.10 6.97 -5.05
CA VAL A 74 -5.35 8.23 -5.24
C VAL A 74 -3.97 7.94 -5.84
N GLU A 75 -3.46 8.83 -6.70
CA GLU A 75 -2.10 8.77 -7.21
C GLU A 75 -1.11 9.25 -6.13
N SER A 76 -0.07 8.46 -5.87
CA SER A 76 0.82 8.63 -4.71
C SER A 76 1.59 9.95 -4.68
N LYS A 77 2.09 10.43 -5.83
CA LYS A 77 2.81 11.71 -5.90
C LYS A 77 1.87 12.90 -5.71
N SER A 78 0.65 12.81 -6.22
CA SER A 78 -0.36 13.85 -6.03
C SER A 78 -0.78 13.94 -4.58
N LEU A 79 -0.98 12.80 -3.90
CA LEU A 79 -1.26 12.75 -2.47
C LEU A 79 -0.11 13.37 -1.66
N LYS A 80 1.15 13.02 -1.98
CA LYS A 80 2.31 13.61 -1.32
C LYS A 80 2.35 15.14 -1.48
N LEU A 81 2.14 15.64 -2.69
CA LEU A 81 2.15 17.08 -2.96
C LEU A 81 1.00 17.80 -2.24
N PHE A 82 -0.18 17.19 -2.20
CA PHE A 82 -1.32 17.71 -1.44
C PHE A 82 -1.01 17.77 0.07
N VAL A 83 -0.50 16.68 0.65
CA VAL A 83 -0.13 16.64 2.08
C VAL A 83 0.93 17.69 2.41
N ASN A 84 1.95 17.84 1.55
CA ASN A 84 2.98 18.87 1.72
C ASN A 84 2.40 20.30 1.62
N SER A 85 1.31 20.51 0.88
CA SER A 85 0.69 21.83 0.75
C SER A 85 -0.08 22.29 2.01
N LEU A 86 -0.35 21.38 2.96
CA LEU A 86 -1.02 21.71 4.22
C LEU A 86 -0.25 22.74 5.06
N ILE A 87 1.09 22.77 4.94
CA ILE A 87 1.93 23.75 5.65
C ILE A 87 1.63 25.21 5.24
N HIS A 88 1.00 25.44 4.11
CA HIS A 88 0.64 26.77 3.61
C HIS A 88 -0.75 27.23 4.07
N LYS A 89 -1.44 26.42 4.90
CA LYS A 89 -2.73 26.79 5.49
C LYS A 89 -2.64 26.71 7.03
N ARG A 90 -3.31 27.64 7.70
CA ARG A 90 -3.48 27.59 9.16
C ARG A 90 -4.70 26.78 9.51
N PHE A 91 -4.58 25.97 10.55
CA PHE A 91 -5.64 25.11 11.08
C PHE A 91 -5.84 25.39 12.57
N GLU A 92 -7.05 25.20 13.06
CA GLU A 92 -7.36 25.37 14.48
C GLU A 92 -6.90 24.15 15.31
N SER A 93 -6.92 22.97 14.70
CA SER A 93 -6.61 21.72 15.41
C SER A 93 -6.15 20.60 14.44
N GLN A 94 -5.52 19.57 15.00
CA GLN A 94 -5.21 18.33 14.30
C GLN A 94 -6.47 17.70 13.67
N LYS A 95 -7.62 17.81 14.37
CA LYS A 95 -8.89 17.28 13.87
C LYS A 95 -9.29 17.98 12.56
N GLU A 96 -9.15 19.30 12.46
CA GLU A 96 -9.46 20.03 11.22
C GLU A 96 -8.55 19.60 10.06
N VAL A 97 -7.26 19.34 10.34
CA VAL A 97 -6.33 18.80 9.34
C VAL A 97 -6.81 17.44 8.84
N THR A 98 -7.13 16.54 9.76
CA THR A 98 -7.63 15.18 9.45
C THR A 98 -8.93 15.23 8.66
N ASP A 99 -9.89 16.04 9.08
CA ASP A 99 -11.19 16.22 8.39
C ASP A 99 -10.99 16.84 6.99
N THR A 100 -10.01 17.73 6.84
CA THR A 100 -9.66 18.31 5.53
C THR A 100 -9.10 17.26 4.58
N ILE A 101 -8.14 16.44 5.04
CA ILE A 101 -7.58 15.34 4.26
C ILE A 101 -8.70 14.37 3.85
N LYS A 102 -9.50 13.94 4.82
CA LYS A 102 -10.61 13.01 4.61
C LYS A 102 -11.56 13.52 3.53
N ARG A 103 -12.08 14.72 3.68
CA ARG A 103 -13.04 15.32 2.76
C ARG A 103 -12.52 15.40 1.33
N HIS A 104 -11.26 15.83 1.13
CA HIS A 104 -10.71 15.95 -0.22
C HIS A 104 -10.47 14.60 -0.87
N LEU A 105 -10.06 13.59 -0.10
CA LEU A 105 -9.88 12.24 -0.61
C LEU A 105 -11.20 11.55 -0.90
N GLU A 106 -12.20 11.63 -0.01
CA GLU A 106 -13.52 11.03 -0.25
C GLU A 106 -14.20 11.63 -1.50
N ASN A 107 -14.07 12.93 -1.71
CA ASN A 107 -14.55 13.58 -2.93
C ASN A 107 -13.80 13.10 -4.18
N LEU A 108 -12.48 12.87 -4.08
CA LEU A 108 -11.67 12.42 -5.21
C LEU A 108 -11.99 10.98 -5.62
N ILE A 109 -12.10 10.08 -4.65
CA ILE A 109 -12.27 8.64 -4.90
C ILE A 109 -13.72 8.19 -4.94
N GLU A 110 -14.67 9.08 -4.68
CA GLU A 110 -16.12 8.84 -4.65
C GLU A 110 -16.52 7.72 -3.66
N THR A 111 -15.80 7.60 -2.54
CA THR A 111 -15.98 6.53 -1.55
C THR A 111 -15.59 7.01 -0.16
N SER A 112 -16.33 6.59 0.86
CA SER A 112 -15.97 6.86 2.26
C SER A 112 -14.68 6.14 2.64
N ILE A 113 -13.81 6.85 3.38
CA ILE A 113 -12.57 6.30 3.92
C ILE A 113 -12.57 6.31 5.43
N LYS A 114 -11.79 5.40 6.02
CA LYS A 114 -11.48 5.43 7.46
C LYS A 114 -10.10 6.06 7.64
N ILE A 115 -9.94 6.85 8.70
CA ILE A 115 -8.65 7.38 9.14
C ILE A 115 -8.40 6.88 10.56
N ASP A 116 -7.21 6.34 10.80
CA ASP A 116 -6.74 5.81 12.07
C ASP A 116 -5.32 6.31 12.38
N ASP A 117 -4.78 5.92 13.52
CA ASP A 117 -3.35 6.00 13.81
C ASP A 117 -2.55 5.17 12.81
N ILE A 118 -1.23 5.42 12.74
CA ILE A 118 -0.33 4.68 11.85
C ILE A 118 -0.53 3.16 12.02
N HIS A 119 -0.74 2.49 10.88
CA HIS A 119 -0.82 1.04 10.82
C HIS A 119 0.59 0.45 10.96
N PRO A 120 0.92 -0.22 12.07
CA PRO A 120 2.26 -0.73 12.30
C PRO A 120 2.56 -1.94 11.40
N LYS A 121 3.82 -2.11 11.04
CA LYS A 121 4.30 -3.35 10.45
C LYS A 121 4.18 -4.48 11.47
N LYS A 122 3.61 -5.61 11.08
CA LYS A 122 3.47 -6.77 11.97
C LYS A 122 4.84 -7.30 12.38
N GLU A 123 5.13 -7.30 13.67
CA GLU A 123 6.27 -8.02 14.22
C GLU A 123 5.85 -9.48 14.43
N LEU A 124 6.41 -10.37 13.63
CA LEU A 124 6.21 -11.80 13.78
C LEU A 124 7.42 -12.40 14.50
N SER A 125 7.15 -13.20 15.52
CA SER A 125 8.17 -14.03 16.18
C SER A 125 8.71 -15.15 15.28
N SER A 126 8.11 -15.37 14.12
CA SER A 126 8.44 -16.41 13.15
C SER A 126 9.65 -16.06 12.29
N LYS A 127 10.30 -17.12 11.83
CA LYS A 127 11.42 -17.00 10.89
C LYS A 127 10.98 -16.30 9.60
N LYS A 128 11.69 -15.24 9.28
CA LYS A 128 11.60 -14.52 8.03
C LYS A 128 12.10 -15.42 6.89
N ILE A 129 11.30 -15.58 5.85
CA ILE A 129 11.70 -16.23 4.61
C ILE A 129 12.20 -15.15 3.65
N ILE A 130 13.42 -15.32 3.15
CA ILE A 130 14.00 -14.39 2.17
C ILE A 130 13.71 -14.94 0.77
N ILE A 131 13.08 -14.13 -0.08
CA ILE A 131 12.78 -14.48 -1.47
C ILE A 131 14.10 -14.63 -2.23
N ASN A 132 14.19 -15.69 -3.06
CA ASN A 132 15.39 -16.04 -3.83
C ASN A 132 16.66 -16.28 -3.01
N SER A 133 16.56 -16.57 -1.71
CA SER A 133 17.69 -17.10 -0.95
C SER A 133 17.90 -18.58 -1.29
N ASP A 134 19.13 -19.06 -1.09
CA ASP A 134 19.42 -20.48 -1.18
C ASP A 134 18.66 -21.26 -0.10
N PHE A 135 17.64 -22.04 -0.53
CA PHE A 135 16.74 -22.78 0.36
C PHE A 135 17.30 -24.15 0.81
N SER A 136 18.57 -24.40 0.69
CA SER A 136 19.17 -25.63 1.20
C SER A 136 18.81 -25.91 2.67
N HIS A 137 18.33 -24.90 3.39
CA HIS A 137 17.87 -24.97 4.78
C HIS A 137 16.52 -24.25 4.96
N ALA A 138 15.46 -24.70 4.27
CA ALA A 138 14.13 -24.15 4.47
C ALA A 138 13.74 -24.15 5.96
N PRO A 139 13.36 -23.00 6.53
CA PRO A 139 12.96 -22.95 7.93
C PRO A 139 11.71 -23.82 8.12
N LYS A 140 11.72 -24.69 9.14
CA LYS A 140 10.52 -25.41 9.54
C LYS A 140 9.49 -24.39 9.99
N ALA A 141 8.32 -24.35 9.33
CA ALA A 141 7.18 -23.60 9.85
C ALA A 141 6.83 -24.14 11.25
N SER A 142 6.57 -23.25 12.18
CA SER A 142 6.05 -23.68 13.48
C SER A 142 4.60 -24.12 13.26
N GLU A 143 4.19 -25.26 13.82
CA GLU A 143 2.89 -25.89 13.61
C GLU A 143 1.69 -25.02 14.06
N ASN A 144 1.94 -23.89 14.72
CA ASN A 144 0.93 -23.00 15.30
C ASN A 144 0.88 -21.61 14.68
N GLN A 145 1.62 -21.33 13.57
CA GLN A 145 1.59 -20.03 12.92
C GLN A 145 0.80 -20.08 11.62
N THR A 146 -0.25 -19.25 11.54
CA THR A 146 -1.05 -19.08 10.32
C THR A 146 -0.41 -18.07 9.38
N ILE A 147 0.43 -17.14 9.87
CA ILE A 147 1.01 -16.06 9.06
C ILE A 147 2.46 -16.36 8.70
N THR A 148 2.75 -16.38 7.40
CA THR A 148 4.10 -16.52 6.85
C THR A 148 4.54 -15.20 6.23
N ARG A 149 5.76 -14.74 6.60
CA ARG A 149 6.36 -13.52 6.06
C ARG A 149 7.43 -13.86 5.02
N PHE A 150 7.25 -13.34 3.82
CA PHE A 150 8.24 -13.38 2.74
C PHE A 150 8.87 -11.99 2.59
N SER A 151 10.18 -11.89 2.77
CA SER A 151 10.90 -10.63 2.68
C SER A 151 11.74 -10.53 1.43
N GLY A 152 11.93 -9.30 0.96
CA GLY A 152 12.69 -9.02 -0.26
C GLY A 152 11.84 -9.13 -1.52
N PHE A 153 10.51 -9.05 -1.40
CA PHE A 153 9.66 -8.86 -2.57
C PHE A 153 10.06 -7.58 -3.31
N ARG A 154 10.08 -7.65 -4.62
CA ARG A 154 10.38 -6.52 -5.49
C ARG A 154 9.46 -6.53 -6.70
N SER A 155 8.97 -5.36 -7.08
CA SER A 155 8.35 -5.07 -8.37
C SER A 155 8.90 -3.77 -8.94
N LEU A 156 8.44 -3.33 -10.10
CA LEU A 156 8.78 -2.04 -10.67
C LEU A 156 7.54 -1.15 -10.72
N CYS A 157 7.74 0.12 -10.41
CA CYS A 157 6.70 1.13 -10.62
C CYS A 157 6.38 1.24 -12.13
N PRO A 158 5.11 1.09 -12.57
CA PRO A 158 4.76 1.09 -13.99
C PRO A 158 4.90 2.46 -14.67
N VAL A 159 5.30 3.50 -13.92
CA VAL A 159 5.43 4.87 -14.44
C VAL A 159 6.88 5.34 -14.44
N THR A 160 7.67 4.94 -13.42
CA THR A 160 9.05 5.42 -13.24
C THR A 160 10.07 4.30 -13.41
N SER A 161 9.64 3.05 -13.54
CA SER A 161 10.46 1.82 -13.57
C SER A 161 11.42 1.69 -12.38
N GLN A 162 11.16 2.45 -11.29
CA GLN A 162 11.91 2.33 -10.05
C GLN A 162 11.45 1.10 -9.28
N PRO A 163 12.38 0.39 -8.59
CA PRO A 163 12.02 -0.77 -7.81
C PRO A 163 11.17 -0.39 -6.60
N ASP A 164 10.10 -1.14 -6.36
CA ASP A 164 9.25 -1.11 -5.18
C ASP A 164 9.50 -2.36 -4.34
N ILE A 165 9.96 -2.17 -3.12
CA ILE A 165 10.38 -3.25 -2.21
C ILE A 165 9.30 -3.46 -1.14
N ALA A 166 9.02 -4.71 -0.80
CA ALA A 166 8.05 -5.05 0.23
C ALA A 166 8.39 -6.31 1.02
N ASP A 167 7.73 -6.44 2.17
CA ASP A 167 7.50 -7.73 2.81
C ASP A 167 6.06 -8.18 2.51
N ILE A 168 5.90 -9.43 2.07
CA ILE A 168 4.60 -10.04 1.79
C ILE A 168 4.24 -10.95 2.96
N TYR A 169 3.08 -10.72 3.56
CA TYR A 169 2.52 -11.54 4.63
C TYR A 169 1.34 -12.34 4.06
N ILE A 170 1.37 -13.64 4.24
CA ILE A 170 0.31 -14.54 3.80
C ILE A 170 -0.24 -15.24 5.05
N ASP A 171 -1.51 -14.99 5.36
CA ASP A 171 -2.24 -15.72 6.40
C ASP A 171 -2.93 -16.92 5.78
N GLY A 172 -2.63 -18.12 6.27
CA GLY A 172 -3.21 -19.36 5.80
C GLY A 172 -2.33 -20.59 6.05
N ALA A 173 -2.84 -21.74 5.70
CA ALA A 173 -2.15 -23.01 5.88
C ALA A 173 -1.10 -23.22 4.76
N ILE A 174 0.14 -22.77 5.01
CA ILE A 174 1.28 -22.95 4.10
C ILE A 174 2.20 -24.03 4.65
N ASN A 175 2.36 -25.12 3.90
CA ASN A 175 3.31 -26.17 4.24
C ASN A 175 4.76 -25.73 4.00
N PRO A 176 5.74 -26.25 4.75
CA PRO A 176 7.15 -25.93 4.51
C PRO A 176 7.63 -26.18 3.06
N LYS A 177 7.06 -27.20 2.38
CA LYS A 177 7.39 -27.51 0.98
C LYS A 177 6.85 -26.42 0.02
N ASP A 178 5.70 -25.83 0.33
CA ASP A 178 5.06 -24.81 -0.49
C ASP A 178 5.78 -23.46 -0.38
N THR A 179 6.51 -23.24 0.70
CA THR A 179 7.30 -22.03 0.92
C THR A 179 8.27 -21.74 -0.21
N ILE A 180 8.94 -22.77 -0.73
CA ILE A 180 9.88 -22.64 -1.86
C ILE A 180 9.11 -22.23 -3.13
N ASN A 181 8.00 -22.89 -3.41
CA ASN A 181 7.20 -22.60 -4.60
C ASN A 181 6.64 -21.18 -4.56
N ILE A 182 6.13 -20.74 -3.41
CA ILE A 182 5.63 -19.37 -3.21
C ILE A 182 6.76 -18.36 -3.34
N SER A 183 7.93 -18.63 -2.75
CA SER A 183 9.09 -17.74 -2.88
C SER A 183 9.53 -17.58 -4.35
N ASN A 184 9.63 -18.68 -5.10
CA ASN A 184 9.97 -18.65 -6.52
C ASN A 184 8.92 -17.87 -7.32
N TYR A 185 7.63 -18.08 -7.04
CA TYR A 185 6.54 -17.31 -7.64
C TYR A 185 6.68 -15.81 -7.34
N LEU A 186 6.90 -15.43 -6.08
CA LEU A 186 7.09 -14.02 -5.71
C LEU A 186 8.31 -13.41 -6.40
N GLY A 187 9.36 -14.20 -6.64
CA GLY A 187 10.53 -13.79 -7.41
C GLY A 187 10.23 -13.41 -8.87
N THR A 188 9.15 -13.93 -9.46
CA THR A 188 8.73 -13.58 -10.84
C THR A 188 8.27 -12.12 -10.98
N PHE A 189 8.04 -11.43 -9.88
CA PHE A 189 7.67 -10.02 -9.89
C PHE A 189 8.86 -9.06 -10.02
N PHE A 190 10.10 -9.53 -9.89
CA PHE A 190 11.29 -8.67 -9.77
C PHE A 190 11.45 -7.61 -10.86
N ASP A 191 11.05 -7.91 -12.08
CA ASP A 191 11.09 -7.00 -13.22
C ASP A 191 9.69 -6.68 -13.77
N LYS A 192 8.64 -7.04 -13.01
CA LYS A 192 7.26 -6.79 -13.41
C LYS A 192 6.85 -5.37 -13.03
N GLU A 193 6.46 -4.59 -14.02
CA GLU A 193 5.85 -3.28 -13.82
C GLU A 193 4.41 -3.44 -13.31
N CYS A 194 4.19 -3.09 -12.03
CA CYS A 194 2.90 -3.28 -11.38
C CYS A 194 2.74 -2.31 -10.19
N PHE A 195 1.56 -1.73 -10.04
CA PHE A 195 1.24 -0.97 -8.83
C PHE A 195 1.17 -1.88 -7.60
N HIS A 196 1.43 -1.34 -6.43
CA HIS A 196 1.46 -2.06 -5.15
C HIS A 196 0.19 -2.88 -4.91
N GLU A 197 -0.96 -2.23 -5.07
CA GLU A 197 -2.28 -2.83 -4.88
C GLU A 197 -2.48 -4.02 -5.83
N LEU A 198 -2.13 -3.83 -7.10
CA LEU A 198 -2.29 -4.84 -8.12
C LEU A 198 -1.32 -6.02 -7.93
N CYS A 199 -0.11 -5.78 -7.40
CA CYS A 199 0.79 -6.88 -7.01
C CYS A 199 0.12 -7.81 -5.99
N VAL A 200 -0.46 -7.24 -4.93
CA VAL A 200 -1.13 -8.01 -3.88
C VAL A 200 -2.39 -8.73 -4.41
N GLU A 201 -3.13 -8.09 -5.32
CA GLU A 201 -4.29 -8.70 -6.00
C GLU A 201 -3.89 -9.90 -6.85
N TYR A 202 -2.79 -9.82 -7.60
CA TYR A 202 -2.24 -10.97 -8.34
C TYR A 202 -1.82 -12.09 -7.39
N ILE A 203 -1.01 -11.75 -6.37
CA ILE A 203 -0.50 -12.75 -5.43
C ILE A 203 -1.67 -13.49 -4.77
N PHE A 204 -2.66 -12.77 -4.25
CA PHE A 204 -3.84 -13.36 -3.64
C PHE A 204 -4.59 -14.26 -4.61
N SER A 205 -4.90 -13.76 -5.80
CA SER A 205 -5.67 -14.48 -6.81
C SER A 205 -4.96 -15.74 -7.32
N ASP A 206 -3.65 -15.65 -7.56
CA ASP A 206 -2.86 -16.76 -8.09
C ASP A 206 -2.66 -17.86 -7.04
N LEU A 207 -2.50 -17.50 -5.77
CA LEU A 207 -2.42 -18.48 -4.68
C LEU A 207 -3.75 -19.23 -4.49
N ILE A 208 -4.89 -18.54 -4.56
CA ILE A 208 -6.21 -19.19 -4.54
C ILE A 208 -6.37 -20.15 -5.72
N ARG A 209 -6.01 -19.73 -6.95
CA ARG A 209 -6.08 -20.60 -8.14
C ARG A 209 -5.17 -21.81 -8.04
N ALA A 210 -4.01 -21.64 -7.41
CA ALA A 210 -3.08 -22.75 -7.17
C ALA A 210 -3.57 -23.71 -6.07
N GLY A 211 -4.72 -23.44 -5.45
CA GLY A 211 -5.35 -24.30 -4.44
C GLY A 211 -4.86 -24.08 -3.01
N TYR A 212 -4.10 -22.99 -2.74
CA TYR A 212 -3.71 -22.66 -1.38
C TYR A 212 -4.91 -22.17 -0.56
N LYS A 213 -5.03 -22.67 0.66
CA LYS A 213 -6.06 -22.23 1.62
C LYS A 213 -5.52 -21.04 2.41
N ILE A 214 -5.70 -19.87 1.86
CA ILE A 214 -5.25 -18.61 2.48
C ILE A 214 -6.45 -17.76 2.89
N ASN A 215 -6.29 -16.98 3.95
CA ASN A 215 -7.28 -16.04 4.47
C ASN A 215 -6.99 -14.62 3.95
N SER A 216 -5.72 -14.22 3.95
CA SER A 216 -5.31 -12.90 3.47
C SER A 216 -3.90 -12.88 2.88
N VAL A 217 -3.66 -11.86 2.05
CA VAL A 217 -2.33 -11.42 1.63
C VAL A 217 -2.22 -9.93 1.92
N GLU A 218 -1.11 -9.55 2.57
CA GLU A 218 -0.76 -8.16 2.87
C GLU A 218 0.63 -7.84 2.32
N GLY A 219 0.78 -6.71 1.62
CA GLY A 219 2.06 -6.24 1.12
C GLY A 219 2.51 -4.99 1.87
N TYR A 220 3.55 -5.09 2.69
CA TYR A 220 4.12 -3.92 3.37
C TYR A 220 5.22 -3.32 2.51
N PHE A 221 4.84 -2.39 1.62
CA PHE A 221 5.77 -1.67 0.77
C PHE A 221 6.54 -0.61 1.55
N GLU A 222 7.85 -0.54 1.28
CA GLU A 222 8.73 0.39 1.97
C GLU A 222 8.34 1.86 1.70
N ARG A 223 8.46 2.67 2.74
CA ARG A 223 8.12 4.09 2.72
C ARG A 223 8.91 4.84 1.65
N ARG A 224 8.21 5.60 0.82
CA ARG A 224 8.77 6.51 -0.16
C ARG A 224 8.17 7.90 -0.02
N GLY A 225 9.05 8.88 0.21
CA GLY A 225 8.62 10.27 0.29
C GLY A 225 7.53 10.51 1.33
N GLY A 226 7.64 9.91 2.51
CA GLY A 226 6.71 10.10 3.60
C GLY A 226 5.46 9.22 3.54
N ILE A 227 5.28 8.38 2.51
CA ILE A 227 4.10 7.50 2.34
C ILE A 227 4.54 6.05 2.28
N ALA A 228 3.90 5.18 3.07
CA ALA A 228 3.97 3.72 2.92
C ALA A 228 2.59 3.19 2.54
N ILE A 229 2.54 2.24 1.60
CA ILE A 229 1.28 1.66 1.11
C ILE A 229 1.25 0.19 1.49
N ILE A 230 0.15 -0.23 2.11
CA ILE A 230 -0.05 -1.59 2.60
C ILE A 230 -1.38 -2.10 2.01
N PRO A 231 -1.37 -2.67 0.80
CA PRO A 231 -2.56 -3.33 0.27
C PRO A 231 -2.83 -4.63 1.02
N VAL A 232 -4.10 -4.87 1.32
CA VAL A 232 -4.60 -6.08 1.98
C VAL A 232 -5.73 -6.67 1.15
N ARG A 233 -5.69 -7.97 0.88
CA ARG A 233 -6.78 -8.70 0.22
C ARG A 233 -7.15 -9.92 1.06
N THR A 234 -8.46 -10.19 1.17
CA THR A 234 -9.01 -11.25 2.04
C THR A 234 -10.12 -12.03 1.35
N THR A 235 -10.40 -13.23 1.88
CA THR A 235 -11.52 -14.07 1.45
C THR A 235 -12.83 -13.72 2.15
N SER A 236 -12.81 -12.92 3.24
CA SER A 236 -14.01 -12.57 4.03
C SER A 236 -13.82 -11.27 4.80
#